data_00a8faff61192152d580778758ef0153
#
_entry.id   00a8faff61192152d580778758ef0153
#
_cell.length_a   1.000
_cell.length_b   1.000
_cell.length_c   1.000
_cell.angle_alpha   90.00
_cell.angle_beta   90.00
_cell.angle_gamma   90.00
#
_symmetry.space_group_name_H-M   'P 1'
#
loop_
_entity.id
_entity.type
_entity.pdbx_description
1 polymer ?
#
loop_
_entity_poly.entity_id
_entity_poly.type
_entity_poly.pdbx_seq_one_letter_code
_entity_poly.pdbx_strand_id
1 'polypeptide(L)'
;MPLTLFQKLAAAALVSVLFLIFAGAIVRVTGSGMGCPDWPTCWGCLIPPTSVEKVDFDKLPIERFQKKAERMGRDPAKITRETLRAEFNPRHVWTEFINRLFALPVGFFSLATFIAAFWQRERRPLVFWMAFGSLIVVLVNAWMGARVVYSGLKPGVLTTHLALAMLLTGMLMYCAWRGTDRPWRVSMPAAPLARLRWAVTVLLVVTVIEGVIGAQVREMTDELAKFHDNAPRSTWIGELEQSWKYLAHRSFSWAVMAAAFWAWAGRPGMGRTRGARHRAGTNGAGPGNGANPHLLMGAGPARRTRRSPALARLAVALRRGPV
;
A
#
# COMPACT_ATOMS: atom_id res chain seq x y z
N MET A 1 -2.74 15.73 17.29
CA MET A 1 -1.34 16.16 17.16
C MET A 1 -1.02 16.32 15.69
N PRO A 2 -0.29 17.35 15.26
CA PRO A 2 0.11 17.51 13.87
C PRO A 2 1.06 16.36 13.46
N LEU A 3 0.95 15.91 12.21
CA LEU A 3 1.85 14.91 11.65
C LEU A 3 3.27 15.48 11.53
N THR A 4 4.28 14.66 11.85
CA THR A 4 5.68 15.00 11.61
C THR A 4 5.95 15.13 10.12
N LEU A 5 7.02 15.83 9.71
CA LEU A 5 7.43 15.92 8.30
C LEU A 5 7.61 14.52 7.69
N PHE A 6 8.28 13.62 8.40
CA PHE A 6 8.46 12.24 7.98
C PHE A 6 7.11 11.54 7.70
N GLN A 7 6.14 11.68 8.61
CA GLN A 7 4.81 11.10 8.43
C GLN A 7 4.07 11.70 7.23
N LYS A 8 4.20 13.02 7.01
CA LYS A 8 3.60 13.68 5.84
C LYS A 8 4.18 13.15 4.53
N LEU A 9 5.51 12.97 4.47
CA LEU A 9 6.19 12.42 3.30
C LEU A 9 5.79 10.96 3.06
N ALA A 10 5.77 10.13 4.10
CA ALA A 10 5.34 8.74 4.00
C ALA A 10 3.86 8.62 3.59
N ALA A 11 2.99 9.49 4.10
CA ALA A 11 1.59 9.54 3.70
C ALA A 11 1.44 10.02 2.24
N ALA A 12 2.21 11.02 1.80
CA ALA A 12 2.22 11.47 0.42
C ALA A 12 2.69 10.37 -0.54
N ALA A 13 3.75 9.62 -0.18
CA ALA A 13 4.19 8.45 -0.92
C ALA A 13 3.08 7.39 -1.00
N LEU A 14 2.44 7.07 0.13
CA LEU A 14 1.33 6.10 0.19
C LEU A 14 0.17 6.52 -0.71
N VAL A 15 -0.27 7.78 -0.62
CA VAL A 15 -1.35 8.32 -1.46
C VAL A 15 -0.96 8.24 -2.93
N SER A 16 0.28 8.60 -3.29
CA SER A 16 0.78 8.49 -4.67
C SER A 16 0.77 7.05 -5.18
N VAL A 17 1.14 6.06 -4.35
CA VAL A 17 1.04 4.63 -4.71
C VAL A 17 -0.40 4.22 -4.97
N LEU A 18 -1.35 4.63 -4.12
CA LEU A 18 -2.77 4.32 -4.32
C LEU A 18 -3.31 4.93 -5.62
N PHE A 19 -2.94 6.18 -5.93
CA PHE A 19 -3.28 6.80 -7.21
C PHE A 19 -2.65 6.06 -8.40
N LEU A 20 -1.40 5.61 -8.29
CA LEU A 20 -0.74 4.83 -9.35
C LEU A 20 -1.43 3.48 -9.55
N ILE A 21 -1.82 2.78 -8.48
CA ILE A 21 -2.58 1.53 -8.58
C ILE A 21 -3.93 1.77 -9.28
N PHE A 22 -4.62 2.85 -8.91
CA PHE A 22 -5.88 3.23 -9.54
C PHE A 22 -5.72 3.56 -11.03
N ALA A 23 -4.68 4.35 -11.40
CA ALA A 23 -4.36 4.65 -12.79
C ALA A 23 -4.03 3.37 -13.57
N GLY A 24 -3.27 2.43 -12.98
CA GLY A 24 -2.99 1.12 -13.57
C GLY A 24 -4.24 0.28 -13.78
N ALA A 25 -5.22 0.37 -12.89
CA ALA A 25 -6.52 -0.28 -13.08
C ALA A 25 -7.28 0.31 -14.27
N ILE A 26 -7.25 1.65 -14.46
CA ILE A 26 -7.84 2.32 -15.63
C ILE A 26 -7.17 1.84 -16.91
N VAL A 27 -5.83 1.84 -16.98
CA VAL A 27 -5.05 1.33 -18.12
C VAL A 27 -5.51 -0.10 -18.48
N ARG A 28 -5.74 -0.91 -17.46
CA ARG A 28 -6.18 -2.30 -17.64
C ARG A 28 -7.60 -2.42 -18.17
N VAL A 29 -8.54 -1.67 -17.60
CA VAL A 29 -9.97 -1.69 -17.99
C VAL A 29 -10.17 -1.15 -19.40
N THR A 30 -9.40 -0.13 -19.77
CA THR A 30 -9.46 0.48 -21.12
C THR A 30 -8.68 -0.30 -22.20
N GLY A 31 -7.98 -1.39 -21.83
CA GLY A 31 -7.13 -2.12 -22.76
C GLY A 31 -5.89 -1.37 -23.22
N SER A 32 -5.52 -0.29 -22.52
CA SER A 32 -4.44 0.63 -22.92
C SER A 32 -3.04 0.16 -22.52
N GLY A 33 -2.89 -1.01 -21.91
CA GLY A 33 -1.60 -1.49 -21.36
C GLY A 33 -0.50 -1.80 -22.39
N MET A 34 -0.81 -1.64 -23.69
CA MET A 34 0.12 -1.75 -24.81
C MET A 34 0.13 -0.49 -25.68
N GLY A 35 -0.44 0.61 -25.21
CA GLY A 35 -0.48 1.87 -25.92
C GLY A 35 0.91 2.47 -26.17
N CYS A 36 1.86 2.25 -25.25
CA CYS A 36 3.26 2.62 -25.39
C CYS A 36 4.12 1.34 -25.56
N PRO A 37 4.47 0.95 -26.77
CA PRO A 37 5.13 -0.34 -27.03
C PRO A 37 6.59 -0.40 -26.57
N ASP A 38 7.23 0.73 -26.32
CA ASP A 38 8.61 0.92 -25.90
C ASP A 38 8.71 1.56 -24.49
N TRP A 39 9.89 1.49 -23.92
CA TRP A 39 10.23 2.07 -22.64
C TRP A 39 11.74 2.40 -22.60
N PRO A 40 12.17 3.56 -22.06
CA PRO A 40 11.42 4.61 -21.34
C PRO A 40 10.59 5.53 -22.24
N THR A 41 10.80 5.49 -23.54
CA THR A 41 10.05 6.25 -24.54
C THR A 41 8.65 5.68 -24.77
N CYS A 42 7.87 6.39 -25.56
CA CYS A 42 6.57 5.97 -26.04
C CYS A 42 6.47 6.36 -27.52
N TRP A 43 6.44 5.37 -28.40
CA TRP A 43 6.57 5.55 -29.85
C TRP A 43 7.84 6.33 -30.24
N GLY A 44 8.97 5.99 -29.59
CA GLY A 44 10.26 6.63 -29.82
C GLY A 44 10.43 8.03 -29.23
N CYS A 45 9.38 8.62 -28.63
CA CYS A 45 9.37 9.98 -28.06
C CYS A 45 9.32 9.93 -26.52
N LEU A 46 9.90 10.96 -25.87
CA LEU A 46 9.74 11.15 -24.40
C LEU A 46 8.32 11.59 -24.05
N ILE A 47 7.74 12.47 -24.86
CA ILE A 47 6.32 12.86 -24.78
C ILE A 47 5.63 12.23 -25.97
N PRO A 48 4.61 11.40 -25.76
CA PRO A 48 4.01 10.65 -26.85
C PRO A 48 3.30 11.54 -27.86
N PRO A 49 3.29 11.15 -29.13
CA PRO A 49 2.60 11.87 -30.18
C PRO A 49 1.08 11.84 -29.95
N THR A 50 0.41 12.92 -30.36
CA THR A 50 -1.06 13.09 -30.23
C THR A 50 -1.82 12.53 -31.44
N SER A 51 -1.12 12.27 -32.55
CA SER A 51 -1.71 11.72 -33.78
C SER A 51 -0.70 10.83 -34.50
N VAL A 52 -1.18 9.99 -35.40
CA VAL A 52 -0.37 9.04 -36.14
C VAL A 52 0.64 9.74 -37.07
N GLU A 53 0.30 10.91 -37.59
CA GLU A 53 1.15 11.69 -38.50
C GLU A 53 2.40 12.25 -37.79
N LYS A 54 2.35 12.37 -36.46
CA LYS A 54 3.47 12.86 -35.66
C LYS A 54 4.45 11.76 -35.23
N VAL A 55 4.15 10.51 -35.55
CA VAL A 55 5.04 9.37 -35.30
C VAL A 55 6.03 9.24 -36.45
N ASP A 56 7.32 9.30 -36.16
CA ASP A 56 8.38 8.99 -37.10
C ASP A 56 8.60 7.47 -37.15
N PHE A 57 7.81 6.78 -37.99
CA PHE A 57 7.89 5.33 -38.14
C PHE A 57 9.23 4.84 -38.71
N ASP A 58 9.99 5.71 -39.42
CA ASP A 58 11.27 5.36 -39.99
C ASP A 58 12.37 5.25 -38.93
N LYS A 59 12.28 6.03 -37.88
CA LYS A 59 13.20 5.97 -36.73
C LYS A 59 12.84 4.89 -35.70
N LEU A 60 11.67 4.25 -35.83
CA LEU A 60 11.31 3.20 -34.88
C LEU A 60 12.15 1.92 -35.13
N PRO A 61 12.73 1.31 -34.08
CA PRO A 61 13.50 0.09 -34.19
C PRO A 61 12.58 -1.13 -34.41
N ILE A 62 12.11 -1.37 -35.61
CA ILE A 62 11.14 -2.42 -35.97
C ILE A 62 11.55 -3.79 -35.44
N GLU A 63 12.85 -4.11 -35.49
CA GLU A 63 13.37 -5.37 -34.96
C GLU A 63 13.02 -5.61 -33.50
N ARG A 64 12.94 -4.54 -32.65
CA ARG A 64 12.53 -4.66 -31.25
C ARG A 64 11.05 -5.01 -31.14
N PHE A 65 10.22 -4.47 -32.04
CA PHE A 65 8.78 -4.78 -32.07
C PHE A 65 8.56 -6.21 -32.57
N GLN A 66 9.31 -6.65 -33.57
CA GLN A 66 9.28 -8.02 -34.09
C GLN A 66 9.69 -9.04 -33.00
N LYS A 67 10.83 -8.80 -32.30
CA LYS A 67 11.27 -9.65 -31.19
C LYS A 67 10.26 -9.67 -30.04
N LYS A 68 9.54 -8.56 -29.80
CA LYS A 68 8.48 -8.51 -28.80
C LYS A 68 7.26 -9.32 -29.26
N ALA A 69 6.86 -9.20 -30.52
CA ALA A 69 5.77 -9.98 -31.10
C ALA A 69 6.03 -11.49 -31.02
N GLU A 70 7.25 -11.92 -31.37
CA GLU A 70 7.70 -13.31 -31.22
C GLU A 70 7.54 -13.83 -29.79
N ARG A 71 7.99 -13.05 -28.78
CA ARG A 71 7.82 -13.40 -27.35
C ARG A 71 6.35 -13.50 -26.92
N MET A 72 5.47 -12.83 -27.63
CA MET A 72 4.02 -12.86 -27.40
C MET A 72 3.32 -13.96 -28.22
N GLY A 73 4.05 -14.77 -28.99
CA GLY A 73 3.50 -15.79 -29.87
C GLY A 73 2.80 -15.22 -31.13
N ARG A 74 3.08 -13.95 -31.46
CA ARG A 74 2.61 -13.31 -32.70
C ARG A 74 3.69 -13.51 -33.80
N ASP A 75 3.26 -13.61 -35.06
CA ASP A 75 4.16 -13.71 -36.21
C ASP A 75 4.95 -12.40 -36.36
N PRO A 76 6.31 -12.44 -36.23
CA PRO A 76 7.16 -11.27 -36.40
C PRO A 76 7.06 -10.64 -37.79
N ALA A 77 6.81 -11.46 -38.83
CA ALA A 77 6.74 -11.01 -40.23
C ALA A 77 5.53 -10.06 -40.44
N LYS A 78 4.48 -10.18 -39.63
CA LYS A 78 3.31 -9.29 -39.68
C LYS A 78 3.54 -7.93 -39.03
N ILE A 79 4.67 -7.72 -38.36
CA ILE A 79 5.01 -6.44 -37.73
C ILE A 79 5.78 -5.59 -38.73
N THR A 80 5.04 -4.79 -39.48
CA THR A 80 5.56 -3.85 -40.47
C THR A 80 5.25 -2.41 -40.01
N ARG A 81 5.81 -1.40 -40.69
CA ARG A 81 5.49 0.02 -40.40
C ARG A 81 4.02 0.32 -40.61
N GLU A 82 3.40 -0.28 -41.64
CA GLU A 82 1.99 -0.14 -41.96
C GLU A 82 1.10 -0.70 -40.86
N THR A 83 1.42 -1.91 -40.37
CA THR A 83 0.66 -2.51 -39.26
C THR A 83 0.81 -1.73 -37.96
N LEU A 84 2.03 -1.24 -37.64
CA LEU A 84 2.24 -0.38 -36.49
C LEU A 84 1.49 0.94 -36.62
N ARG A 85 1.42 1.50 -37.84
CA ARG A 85 0.64 2.72 -38.09
C ARG A 85 -0.86 2.49 -37.90
N ALA A 86 -1.38 1.36 -38.31
CA ALA A 86 -2.78 0.96 -38.13
C ALA A 86 -3.12 0.66 -36.64
N GLU A 87 -2.16 0.12 -35.88
CA GLU A 87 -2.33 -0.16 -34.43
C GLU A 87 -2.22 1.09 -33.54
N PHE A 88 -1.77 2.24 -34.08
CA PHE A 88 -1.61 3.46 -33.29
C PHE A 88 -2.97 4.02 -32.83
N ASN A 89 -3.16 4.13 -31.52
CA ASN A 89 -4.35 4.73 -30.91
C ASN A 89 -3.94 5.78 -29.88
N PRO A 90 -4.15 7.08 -30.15
CA PRO A 90 -3.70 8.15 -29.26
C PRO A 90 -4.33 8.09 -27.88
N ARG A 91 -5.57 7.60 -27.75
CA ARG A 91 -6.23 7.45 -26.44
C ARG A 91 -5.50 6.40 -25.58
N HIS A 92 -5.18 5.25 -26.15
CA HIS A 92 -4.43 4.20 -25.45
C HIS A 92 -3.02 4.65 -25.08
N VAL A 93 -2.35 5.34 -26.01
CA VAL A 93 -1.01 5.90 -25.85
C VAL A 93 -0.97 6.85 -24.65
N TRP A 94 -1.86 7.83 -24.62
CA TRP A 94 -1.90 8.82 -23.54
C TRP A 94 -2.37 8.25 -22.22
N THR A 95 -3.31 7.31 -22.22
CA THR A 95 -3.76 6.62 -21.00
C THR A 95 -2.60 5.87 -20.33
N GLU A 96 -1.81 5.13 -21.10
CA GLU A 96 -0.64 4.44 -20.56
C GLU A 96 0.47 5.41 -20.14
N PHE A 97 0.73 6.46 -20.92
CA PHE A 97 1.74 7.46 -20.60
C PHE A 97 1.44 8.21 -19.31
N ILE A 98 0.21 8.64 -19.11
CA ILE A 98 -0.24 9.29 -17.86
C ILE A 98 -0.02 8.35 -16.66
N ASN A 99 -0.32 7.06 -16.81
CA ASN A 99 -0.02 6.08 -15.76
C ASN A 99 1.48 6.04 -15.43
N ARG A 100 2.36 6.12 -16.43
CA ARG A 100 3.82 6.20 -16.20
C ARG A 100 4.21 7.47 -15.44
N LEU A 101 3.56 8.62 -15.74
CA LEU A 101 3.82 9.88 -15.02
C LEU A 101 3.44 9.79 -13.53
N PHE A 102 2.39 9.05 -13.17
CA PHE A 102 2.02 8.83 -11.77
C PHE A 102 3.08 8.04 -10.97
N ALA A 103 4.04 7.39 -11.63
CA ALA A 103 5.16 6.76 -10.95
C ALA A 103 6.19 7.79 -10.42
N LEU A 104 6.29 8.99 -11.00
CA LEU A 104 7.25 10.01 -10.59
C LEU A 104 7.02 10.50 -9.15
N PRO A 105 5.79 10.90 -8.74
CA PRO A 105 5.51 11.24 -7.35
C PRO A 105 5.81 10.10 -6.37
N VAL A 106 5.56 8.84 -6.75
CA VAL A 106 5.88 7.67 -5.92
C VAL A 106 7.37 7.60 -5.64
N GLY A 107 8.19 7.70 -6.69
CA GLY A 107 9.66 7.72 -6.55
C GLY A 107 10.15 8.89 -5.71
N PHE A 108 9.67 10.09 -6.00
CA PHE A 108 10.06 11.32 -5.31
C PHE A 108 9.74 11.26 -3.81
N PHE A 109 8.48 10.96 -3.44
CA PHE A 109 8.08 10.93 -2.03
C PHE A 109 8.67 9.73 -1.27
N SER A 110 8.91 8.60 -1.93
CA SER A 110 9.61 7.47 -1.31
C SER A 110 11.08 7.81 -1.02
N LEU A 111 11.77 8.47 -1.94
CA LEU A 111 13.13 8.97 -1.72
C LEU A 111 13.16 10.01 -0.59
N ALA A 112 12.26 10.98 -0.62
CA ALA A 112 12.16 12.00 0.43
C ALA A 112 11.85 11.37 1.81
N THR A 113 11.00 10.34 1.85
CA THR A 113 10.71 9.57 3.08
C THR A 113 11.97 8.87 3.59
N PHE A 114 12.74 8.23 2.71
CA PHE A 114 13.99 7.58 3.08
C PHE A 114 15.01 8.60 3.60
N ILE A 115 15.21 9.72 2.92
CA ILE A 115 16.09 10.80 3.38
C ILE A 115 15.67 11.28 4.77
N ALA A 116 14.38 11.55 4.98
CA ALA A 116 13.86 11.96 6.28
C ALA A 116 14.00 10.88 7.37
N ALA A 117 14.13 9.59 7.00
CA ALA A 117 14.32 8.49 7.94
C ALA A 117 15.72 8.51 8.60
N PHE A 118 16.74 9.13 7.99
CA PHE A 118 18.08 9.21 8.57
C PHE A 118 18.10 9.87 9.95
N TRP A 119 17.23 10.88 10.17
CA TRP A 119 17.09 11.55 11.47
C TRP A 119 16.40 10.69 12.53
N GLN A 120 15.85 9.52 12.11
CA GLN A 120 15.15 8.60 13.01
C GLN A 120 15.88 7.26 13.21
N ARG A 121 17.00 7.03 12.51
CA ARG A 121 17.67 5.73 12.45
C ARG A 121 18.05 5.17 13.83
N GLU A 122 18.50 6.02 14.75
CA GLU A 122 18.92 5.60 16.09
C GLU A 122 17.73 5.37 17.02
N ARG A 123 16.68 6.22 16.93
CA ARG A 123 15.49 6.13 17.78
C ARG A 123 14.50 5.07 17.32
N ARG A 124 14.45 4.82 15.99
CA ARG A 124 13.49 3.92 15.36
C ARG A 124 14.12 3.16 14.19
N PRO A 125 15.04 2.24 14.48
CA PRO A 125 15.76 1.52 13.42
C PRO A 125 14.83 0.77 12.46
N LEU A 126 13.75 0.19 12.93
CA LEU A 126 12.78 -0.51 12.07
C LEU A 126 12.09 0.44 11.09
N VAL A 127 11.73 1.65 11.52
CA VAL A 127 11.14 2.68 10.61
C VAL A 127 12.15 3.08 9.53
N PHE A 128 13.42 3.24 9.91
CA PHE A 128 14.49 3.52 8.94
C PHE A 128 14.61 2.38 7.91
N TRP A 129 14.69 1.13 8.35
CA TRP A 129 14.80 -0.01 7.46
C TRP A 129 13.55 -0.21 6.58
N MET A 130 12.36 0.09 7.10
CA MET A 130 11.13 0.07 6.31
C MET A 130 11.12 1.18 5.25
N ALA A 131 11.60 2.38 5.55
CA ALA A 131 11.73 3.46 4.59
C ALA A 131 12.79 3.14 3.51
N PHE A 132 13.93 2.58 3.90
CA PHE A 132 14.95 2.10 2.96
C PHE A 132 14.41 0.99 2.06
N GLY A 133 13.81 -0.04 2.66
CA GLY A 133 13.20 -1.15 1.93
C GLY A 133 12.09 -0.69 0.97
N SER A 134 11.28 0.31 1.38
CA SER A 134 10.26 0.87 0.48
C SER A 134 10.86 1.52 -0.76
N LEU A 135 11.99 2.24 -0.62
CA LEU A 135 12.70 2.81 -1.77
C LEU A 135 13.24 1.72 -2.71
N ILE A 136 13.82 0.65 -2.15
CA ILE A 136 14.28 -0.49 -2.96
C ILE A 136 13.11 -1.15 -3.69
N VAL A 137 11.98 -1.38 -3.00
CA VAL A 137 10.77 -1.95 -3.62
C VAL A 137 10.23 -1.04 -4.72
N VAL A 138 10.28 0.29 -4.57
CA VAL A 138 9.90 1.25 -5.64
C VAL A 138 10.79 1.06 -6.86
N LEU A 139 12.10 0.97 -6.71
CA LEU A 139 13.03 0.80 -7.83
C LEU A 139 12.82 -0.54 -8.54
N VAL A 140 12.69 -1.62 -7.76
CA VAL A 140 12.39 -2.95 -8.30
C VAL A 140 11.04 -2.95 -9.02
N ASN A 141 10.03 -2.29 -8.45
CA ASN A 141 8.70 -2.24 -9.04
C ASN A 141 8.66 -1.37 -10.32
N ALA A 142 9.45 -0.30 -10.40
CA ALA A 142 9.62 0.49 -11.62
C ALA A 142 10.27 -0.35 -12.73
N TRP A 143 11.32 -1.12 -12.40
CA TRP A 143 11.93 -2.07 -13.32
C TRP A 143 10.93 -3.16 -13.76
N MET A 144 10.16 -3.72 -12.82
CA MET A 144 9.10 -4.69 -13.12
C MET A 144 8.03 -4.08 -14.04
N GLY A 145 7.68 -2.80 -13.89
CA GLY A 145 6.77 -2.09 -14.80
C GLY A 145 7.28 -2.09 -16.24
N ALA A 146 8.59 -1.84 -16.45
CA ALA A 146 9.21 -1.98 -17.76
C ALA A 146 9.11 -3.44 -18.28
N ARG A 147 9.36 -4.44 -17.39
CA ARG A 147 9.25 -5.87 -17.75
C ARG A 147 7.83 -6.26 -18.12
N VAL A 148 6.80 -5.69 -17.49
CA VAL A 148 5.39 -5.89 -17.88
C VAL A 148 5.15 -5.49 -19.32
N VAL A 149 5.64 -4.31 -19.76
CA VAL A 149 5.53 -3.84 -21.14
C VAL A 149 6.33 -4.74 -22.09
N TYR A 150 7.59 -5.06 -21.77
CA TYR A 150 8.44 -5.91 -22.63
C TYR A 150 7.96 -7.36 -22.75
N SER A 151 7.30 -7.89 -21.72
CA SER A 151 6.75 -9.24 -21.75
C SER A 151 5.41 -9.34 -22.47
N GLY A 152 4.83 -8.22 -22.90
CA GLY A 152 3.50 -8.19 -23.49
C GLY A 152 2.41 -8.53 -22.48
N LEU A 153 2.51 -7.98 -21.29
CA LEU A 153 1.57 -8.19 -20.17
C LEU A 153 1.51 -9.65 -19.68
N LYS A 154 2.65 -10.35 -19.72
CA LYS A 154 2.70 -11.76 -19.30
C LYS A 154 2.19 -11.89 -17.85
N PRO A 155 1.27 -12.82 -17.58
CA PRO A 155 0.54 -12.91 -16.31
C PRO A 155 1.40 -12.95 -15.07
N GLY A 156 2.40 -13.85 -15.00
CA GLY A 156 3.28 -13.95 -13.82
C GLY A 156 4.08 -12.68 -13.53
N VAL A 157 4.49 -11.94 -14.58
CA VAL A 157 5.20 -10.65 -14.44
C VAL A 157 4.27 -9.59 -13.88
N LEU A 158 3.03 -9.55 -14.36
CA LEU A 158 2.02 -8.62 -13.87
C LEU A 158 1.65 -8.90 -12.42
N THR A 159 1.43 -10.16 -12.05
CA THR A 159 1.10 -10.58 -10.68
C THR A 159 2.22 -10.20 -9.71
N THR A 160 3.48 -10.41 -10.09
CA THR A 160 4.64 -10.00 -9.27
C THR A 160 4.69 -8.49 -9.09
N HIS A 161 4.46 -7.72 -10.16
CA HIS A 161 4.40 -6.26 -10.10
C HIS A 161 3.31 -5.76 -9.12
N LEU A 162 2.12 -6.35 -9.16
CA LEU A 162 1.04 -6.03 -8.23
C LEU A 162 1.37 -6.42 -6.79
N ALA A 163 1.98 -7.60 -6.57
CA ALA A 163 2.38 -8.04 -5.23
C ALA A 163 3.42 -7.08 -4.61
N LEU A 164 4.39 -6.61 -5.40
CA LEU A 164 5.36 -5.60 -4.96
C LEU A 164 4.68 -4.26 -4.63
N ALA A 165 3.66 -3.84 -5.40
CA ALA A 165 2.90 -2.64 -5.09
C ALA A 165 2.11 -2.76 -3.77
N MET A 166 1.55 -3.94 -3.47
CA MET A 166 0.89 -4.20 -2.18
C MET A 166 1.89 -4.21 -1.02
N LEU A 167 3.06 -4.83 -1.20
CA LEU A 167 4.15 -4.79 -0.21
C LEU A 167 4.59 -3.35 0.07
N LEU A 168 4.81 -2.56 -0.97
CA LEU A 168 5.17 -1.14 -0.86
C LEU A 168 4.12 -0.35 -0.07
N THR A 169 2.84 -0.56 -0.38
CA THR A 169 1.71 0.05 0.33
C THR A 169 1.78 -0.25 1.83
N GLY A 170 2.01 -1.52 2.21
CA GLY A 170 2.15 -1.94 3.60
C GLY A 170 3.35 -1.29 4.31
N MET A 171 4.51 -1.21 3.64
CA MET A 171 5.72 -0.60 4.19
C MET A 171 5.54 0.91 4.42
N LEU A 172 4.97 1.63 3.45
CA LEU A 172 4.70 3.06 3.57
C LEU A 172 3.63 3.36 4.64
N MET A 173 2.60 2.52 4.74
CA MET A 173 1.61 2.62 5.81
C MET A 173 2.24 2.43 7.19
N TYR A 174 3.15 1.47 7.34
CA TYR A 174 3.92 1.29 8.56
C TYR A 174 4.76 2.53 8.89
N CYS A 175 5.46 3.10 7.91
CA CYS A 175 6.24 4.33 8.09
C CYS A 175 5.35 5.50 8.54
N ALA A 176 4.22 5.73 7.88
CA ALA A 176 3.27 6.78 8.22
C ALA A 176 2.72 6.61 9.65
N TRP A 177 2.44 5.37 10.06
CA TRP A 177 1.93 5.08 11.40
C TRP A 177 3.00 5.18 12.48
N ARG A 178 4.16 4.57 12.29
CA ARG A 178 5.24 4.43 13.31
C ARG A 178 6.27 5.56 13.28
N GLY A 179 6.20 6.45 12.31
CA GLY A 179 7.13 7.58 12.14
C GLY A 179 6.96 8.72 13.16
N THR A 180 6.45 8.43 14.35
CA THR A 180 6.23 9.39 15.44
C THR A 180 6.54 8.77 16.80
N ASP A 181 6.89 9.60 17.80
CA ASP A 181 7.10 9.13 19.18
C ASP A 181 5.79 8.65 19.84
N ARG A 182 4.67 9.12 19.35
CA ARG A 182 3.34 8.78 19.86
C ARG A 182 2.45 8.22 18.76
N PRO A 183 2.72 7.00 18.29
CA PRO A 183 1.88 6.37 17.28
C PRO A 183 0.47 6.15 17.83
N TRP A 184 -0.51 6.23 16.96
CA TRP A 184 -1.89 5.94 17.32
C TRP A 184 -2.00 4.55 17.93
N ARG A 185 -2.60 4.48 19.09
CA ARG A 185 -2.86 3.22 19.79
C ARG A 185 -4.35 3.11 20.05
N VAL A 186 -4.89 1.96 19.81
CA VAL A 186 -6.27 1.65 20.19
C VAL A 186 -6.23 1.22 21.64
N SER A 187 -6.89 2.02 22.51
CA SER A 187 -7.07 1.66 23.91
C SER A 187 -8.34 0.82 24.03
N MET A 188 -8.17 -0.47 24.20
CA MET A 188 -9.26 -1.43 24.34
C MET A 188 -8.91 -2.49 25.37
N PRO A 189 -9.89 -3.09 26.07
CA PRO A 189 -9.69 -4.30 26.86
C PRO A 189 -9.08 -5.43 26.00
N ALA A 190 -8.34 -6.33 26.64
CA ALA A 190 -7.56 -7.36 25.93
C ALA A 190 -8.43 -8.29 25.05
N ALA A 191 -9.60 -8.72 25.56
CA ALA A 191 -10.47 -9.64 24.82
C ALA A 191 -11.08 -9.04 23.53
N PRO A 192 -11.71 -7.84 23.53
CA PRO A 192 -12.17 -7.23 22.29
C PRO A 192 -11.02 -6.84 21.35
N LEU A 193 -9.84 -6.46 21.88
CA LEU A 193 -8.66 -6.20 21.04
C LEU A 193 -8.19 -7.47 20.32
N ALA A 194 -8.18 -8.62 21.01
CA ALA A 194 -7.82 -9.91 20.40
C ALA A 194 -8.80 -10.29 19.28
N ARG A 195 -10.12 -10.14 19.51
CA ARG A 195 -11.14 -10.38 18.47
C ARG A 195 -10.95 -9.47 17.24
N LEU A 196 -10.71 -8.18 17.48
CA LEU A 196 -10.47 -7.23 16.38
C LEU A 196 -9.21 -7.59 15.59
N ARG A 197 -8.12 -7.95 16.28
CA ARG A 197 -6.88 -8.42 15.62
C ARG A 197 -7.15 -9.65 14.75
N TRP A 198 -7.86 -10.65 15.27
CA TRP A 198 -8.24 -11.84 14.51
C TRP A 198 -9.10 -11.48 13.30
N ALA A 199 -10.14 -10.66 13.47
CA ALA A 199 -11.00 -10.26 12.36
C ALA A 199 -10.22 -9.53 11.26
N VAL A 200 -9.31 -8.61 11.62
CA VAL A 200 -8.44 -7.90 10.67
C VAL A 200 -7.44 -8.86 10.00
N THR A 201 -6.88 -9.82 10.75
CA THR A 201 -5.97 -10.82 10.18
C THR A 201 -6.70 -11.72 9.19
N VAL A 202 -7.89 -12.20 9.53
CA VAL A 202 -8.73 -13.00 8.61
C VAL A 202 -9.08 -12.19 7.37
N LEU A 203 -9.51 -10.94 7.52
CA LEU A 203 -9.78 -10.06 6.40
C LEU A 203 -8.57 -9.90 5.48
N LEU A 204 -7.38 -9.67 6.04
CA LEU A 204 -6.14 -9.55 5.28
C LEU A 204 -5.85 -10.84 4.49
N VAL A 205 -5.90 -12.01 5.17
CA VAL A 205 -5.62 -13.31 4.53
C VAL A 205 -6.60 -13.58 3.40
N VAL A 206 -7.91 -13.40 3.66
CA VAL A 206 -8.97 -13.63 2.66
C VAL A 206 -8.80 -12.67 1.49
N THR A 207 -8.46 -11.39 1.72
CA THR A 207 -8.22 -10.41 0.66
C THR A 207 -6.99 -10.79 -0.20
N VAL A 208 -5.91 -11.29 0.42
CA VAL A 208 -4.73 -11.74 -0.33
C VAL A 208 -5.07 -12.96 -1.20
N ILE A 209 -5.79 -13.94 -0.66
CA ILE A 209 -6.24 -15.12 -1.42
C ILE A 209 -7.12 -14.68 -2.60
N GLU A 210 -8.08 -13.79 -2.36
CA GLU A 210 -8.96 -13.25 -3.40
C GLU A 210 -8.17 -12.53 -4.50
N GLY A 211 -7.15 -11.75 -4.12
CA GLY A 211 -6.25 -11.09 -5.06
C GLY A 211 -5.48 -12.08 -5.95
N VAL A 212 -5.03 -13.20 -5.39
CA VAL A 212 -4.35 -14.27 -6.15
C VAL A 212 -5.33 -14.96 -7.11
N ILE A 213 -6.53 -15.32 -6.65
CA ILE A 213 -7.55 -15.95 -7.50
C ILE A 213 -7.97 -14.97 -8.62
N GLY A 214 -8.19 -13.69 -8.29
CA GLY A 214 -8.52 -12.66 -9.27
C GLY A 214 -7.43 -12.46 -10.34
N ALA A 215 -6.14 -12.58 -9.97
CA ALA A 215 -5.05 -12.55 -10.92
C ALA A 215 -5.13 -13.75 -11.90
N GLN A 216 -5.50 -14.94 -11.44
CA GLN A 216 -5.66 -16.12 -12.29
C GLN A 216 -6.88 -16.00 -13.23
N VAL A 217 -7.99 -15.45 -12.75
CA VAL A 217 -9.16 -15.15 -13.60
C VAL A 217 -8.78 -14.17 -14.71
N ARG A 218 -7.97 -13.18 -14.37
CA ARG A 218 -7.48 -12.20 -15.34
C ARG A 218 -6.56 -12.85 -16.38
N GLU A 219 -5.65 -13.74 -15.95
CA GLU A 219 -4.80 -14.51 -16.85
C GLU A 219 -5.63 -15.31 -17.86
N MET A 220 -6.60 -16.05 -17.36
CA MET A 220 -7.52 -16.82 -18.19
C MET A 220 -8.31 -15.94 -19.17
N THR A 221 -8.75 -14.75 -18.75
CA THR A 221 -9.42 -13.79 -19.62
C THR A 221 -8.52 -13.36 -20.79
N ASP A 222 -7.23 -13.10 -20.53
CA ASP A 222 -6.27 -12.71 -21.56
C ASP A 222 -5.93 -13.87 -22.50
N GLU A 223 -5.90 -15.12 -22.00
CA GLU A 223 -5.70 -16.34 -22.81
C GLU A 223 -6.89 -16.60 -23.72
N LEU A 224 -8.12 -16.54 -23.20
CA LEU A 224 -9.33 -16.71 -23.97
C LEU A 224 -9.46 -15.64 -25.06
N ALA A 225 -9.17 -14.38 -24.75
CA ALA A 225 -9.17 -13.31 -25.75
C ALA A 225 -8.20 -13.59 -26.92
N LYS A 226 -7.01 -14.11 -26.61
CA LYS A 226 -6.02 -14.50 -27.64
C LYS A 226 -6.48 -15.73 -28.43
N PHE A 227 -7.05 -16.72 -27.75
CA PHE A 227 -7.54 -17.93 -28.39
C PHE A 227 -8.67 -17.63 -29.40
N HIS A 228 -9.50 -16.66 -29.10
CA HIS A 228 -10.57 -16.18 -29.98
C HIS A 228 -10.17 -15.00 -30.87
N ASP A 229 -8.86 -14.84 -31.22
CA ASP A 229 -8.33 -13.78 -32.09
C ASP A 229 -8.78 -12.36 -31.73
N ASN A 230 -8.94 -12.08 -30.42
CA ASN A 230 -9.47 -10.84 -29.88
C ASN A 230 -10.90 -10.51 -30.35
N ALA A 231 -11.70 -11.53 -30.67
CA ALA A 231 -13.13 -11.39 -30.95
C ALA A 231 -13.86 -10.68 -29.79
N PRO A 232 -15.02 -10.06 -30.02
CA PRO A 232 -15.80 -9.41 -28.98
C PRO A 232 -16.02 -10.32 -27.77
N ARG A 233 -15.82 -9.80 -26.57
CA ARG A 233 -15.92 -10.58 -25.32
C ARG A 233 -17.26 -11.33 -25.19
N SER A 234 -18.34 -10.78 -25.74
CA SER A 234 -19.66 -11.40 -25.75
C SER A 234 -19.72 -12.80 -26.40
N THR A 235 -18.78 -13.13 -27.28
CA THR A 235 -18.76 -14.41 -28.00
C THR A 235 -18.17 -15.57 -27.16
N TRP A 236 -17.27 -15.26 -26.22
CA TRP A 236 -16.53 -16.28 -25.45
C TRP A 236 -16.66 -16.11 -23.91
N ILE A 237 -17.41 -15.12 -23.44
CA ILE A 237 -17.56 -14.88 -21.99
C ILE A 237 -18.15 -16.09 -21.24
N GLY A 238 -18.98 -16.88 -21.89
CA GLY A 238 -19.57 -18.09 -21.31
C GLY A 238 -18.53 -19.13 -20.90
N GLU A 239 -17.42 -19.27 -21.67
CA GLU A 239 -16.30 -20.16 -21.32
C GLU A 239 -15.60 -19.70 -20.04
N LEU A 240 -15.42 -18.38 -19.88
CA LEU A 240 -14.84 -17.80 -18.68
C LEU A 240 -15.76 -18.03 -17.47
N GLU A 241 -17.05 -17.76 -17.63
CA GLU A 241 -18.05 -17.86 -16.55
C GLU A 241 -18.27 -19.28 -16.03
N GLN A 242 -18.07 -20.30 -16.88
CA GLN A 242 -18.13 -21.70 -16.52
C GLN A 242 -16.85 -22.22 -15.87
N SER A 243 -15.75 -21.46 -15.93
CA SER A 243 -14.49 -21.90 -15.35
C SER A 243 -14.54 -21.91 -13.81
N TRP A 244 -13.95 -22.93 -13.20
CA TRP A 244 -13.88 -23.03 -11.75
C TRP A 244 -13.13 -21.83 -11.12
N LYS A 245 -12.14 -21.26 -11.81
CA LYS A 245 -11.38 -20.08 -11.35
C LYS A 245 -12.27 -18.87 -11.22
N TYR A 246 -13.12 -18.62 -12.22
CA TYR A 246 -14.07 -17.51 -12.20
C TYR A 246 -15.15 -17.71 -11.12
N LEU A 247 -15.70 -18.91 -11.01
CA LEU A 247 -16.70 -19.25 -10.00
C LEU A 247 -16.11 -19.12 -8.58
N ALA A 248 -14.87 -19.58 -8.36
CA ALA A 248 -14.17 -19.43 -7.11
C ALA A 248 -13.98 -17.95 -6.74
N HIS A 249 -13.46 -17.14 -7.66
CA HIS A 249 -13.29 -15.70 -7.46
C HIS A 249 -14.60 -15.00 -7.11
N ARG A 250 -15.64 -15.23 -7.89
CA ARG A 250 -16.97 -14.65 -7.67
C ARG A 250 -17.55 -15.04 -6.32
N SER A 251 -17.41 -16.32 -5.92
CA SER A 251 -17.93 -16.82 -4.65
C SER A 251 -17.09 -16.35 -3.46
N PHE A 252 -15.78 -16.30 -3.61
CA PHE A 252 -14.86 -15.91 -2.55
C PHE A 252 -14.93 -14.43 -2.21
N SER A 253 -15.36 -13.58 -3.15
CA SER A 253 -15.64 -12.16 -2.91
C SER A 253 -16.66 -11.95 -1.77
N TRP A 254 -17.64 -12.85 -1.60
CA TRP A 254 -18.55 -12.82 -0.46
C TRP A 254 -17.87 -13.10 0.88
N ALA A 255 -16.83 -13.96 0.90
CA ALA A 255 -16.03 -14.19 2.10
C ALA A 255 -15.26 -12.94 2.51
N VAL A 256 -14.73 -12.17 1.54
CA VAL A 256 -14.08 -10.86 1.80
C VAL A 256 -15.08 -9.89 2.40
N MET A 257 -16.29 -9.80 1.84
CA MET A 257 -17.35 -8.92 2.37
C MET A 257 -17.76 -9.31 3.79
N ALA A 258 -17.95 -10.61 4.06
CA ALA A 258 -18.28 -11.12 5.40
C ALA A 258 -17.16 -10.82 6.42
N ALA A 259 -15.88 -11.03 6.03
CA ALA A 259 -14.74 -10.73 6.87
C ALA A 259 -14.61 -9.21 7.14
N ALA A 260 -14.86 -8.37 6.13
CA ALA A 260 -14.87 -6.92 6.28
C ALA A 260 -15.99 -6.45 7.23
N PHE A 261 -17.18 -7.01 7.09
CA PHE A 261 -18.31 -6.74 7.98
C PHE A 261 -17.98 -7.19 9.41
N TRP A 262 -17.42 -8.37 9.59
CA TRP A 262 -17.01 -8.87 10.91
C TRP A 262 -15.95 -7.96 11.56
N ALA A 263 -14.92 -7.53 10.81
CA ALA A 263 -13.92 -6.58 11.28
C ALA A 263 -14.56 -5.21 11.62
N TRP A 264 -15.53 -4.78 10.82
CA TRP A 264 -16.28 -3.56 11.07
C TRP A 264 -17.16 -3.66 12.33
N ALA A 265 -17.90 -4.73 12.53
CA ALA A 265 -18.77 -4.97 13.67
C ALA A 265 -17.97 -5.13 14.99
N GLY A 266 -16.76 -5.69 14.91
CA GLY A 266 -15.85 -5.84 16.06
C GLY A 266 -15.19 -4.55 16.52
N ARG A 267 -15.42 -3.40 15.84
CA ARG A 267 -14.89 -2.10 16.28
C ARG A 267 -15.55 -1.67 17.60
N PRO A 268 -14.80 -1.09 18.53
CA PRO A 268 -15.41 -0.41 19.65
C PRO A 268 -16.28 0.72 19.08
N GLY A 269 -17.53 0.78 19.49
CA GLY A 269 -18.41 1.88 19.14
C GLY A 269 -17.68 3.19 19.45
N MET A 270 -17.56 4.09 18.48
CA MET A 270 -17.17 5.46 18.77
C MET A 270 -18.21 6.03 19.73
N GLY A 271 -17.86 5.98 21.04
CA GLY A 271 -18.51 6.74 22.10
C GLY A 271 -20.05 6.74 22.07
N ARG A 272 -20.70 5.60 22.30
CA ARG A 272 -21.92 5.67 23.10
C ARG A 272 -21.52 5.78 24.55
N THR A 273 -20.98 6.93 24.95
CA THR A 273 -21.10 7.43 26.30
C THR A 273 -22.56 7.80 26.53
N ARG A 274 -23.45 6.80 26.44
CA ARG A 274 -24.78 6.93 27.01
C ARG A 274 -24.64 6.69 28.52
N GLY A 275 -24.59 7.79 29.24
CA GLY A 275 -25.26 7.92 30.54
C GLY A 275 -24.80 6.95 31.61
N ALA A 276 -23.54 7.06 32.08
CA ALA A 276 -23.33 6.95 33.53
C ALA A 276 -23.74 8.29 34.18
N ARG A 277 -24.95 8.74 33.83
CA ARG A 277 -25.64 9.77 34.63
C ARG A 277 -26.40 9.06 35.72
N HIS A 278 -25.99 9.37 36.93
CA HIS A 278 -26.81 9.41 38.16
C HIS A 278 -27.53 8.11 38.54
N ARG A 279 -26.86 7.32 39.35
CA ARG A 279 -27.47 6.88 40.62
C ARG A 279 -26.58 7.40 41.77
N ALA A 280 -26.53 8.71 41.98
CA ALA A 280 -26.35 9.28 43.30
C ALA A 280 -27.67 9.06 43.99
N GLY A 281 -27.74 7.98 44.76
CA GLY A 281 -28.90 7.72 45.62
C GLY A 281 -29.05 8.86 46.61
N THR A 282 -30.16 9.53 46.52
CA THR A 282 -30.76 10.25 47.61
C THR A 282 -31.03 9.27 48.73
N ASN A 283 -30.21 9.26 49.77
CA ASN A 283 -30.57 8.76 51.06
C ASN A 283 -30.54 9.92 52.05
N GLY A 284 -31.68 10.11 52.63
CA GLY A 284 -32.29 11.01 53.48
C GLY A 284 -31.49 11.66 54.61
N ALA A 285 -31.96 12.82 54.87
CA ALA A 285 -31.69 13.66 55.99
C ALA A 285 -32.00 12.99 57.31
N GLY A 286 -31.17 13.29 58.31
CA GLY A 286 -31.50 13.21 59.71
C GLY A 286 -30.61 14.18 60.50
N PRO A 287 -31.15 15.09 61.30
CA PRO A 287 -30.38 16.13 61.99
C PRO A 287 -29.93 15.67 63.34
N GLY A 288 -28.77 16.05 63.78
CA GLY A 288 -28.32 15.82 65.17
C GLY A 288 -27.05 16.56 65.56
N ASN A 289 -27.24 17.76 66.09
CA ASN A 289 -26.52 18.44 67.15
C ASN A 289 -25.16 17.98 67.66
N GLY A 290 -24.28 18.95 67.75
CA GLY A 290 -23.55 19.09 69.02
C GLY A 290 -22.02 19.29 68.88
N ALA A 291 -21.62 20.57 69.13
CA ALA A 291 -20.46 20.98 69.93
C ALA A 291 -19.04 20.74 69.44
N ASN A 292 -18.42 21.83 69.12
CA ASN A 292 -16.98 22.20 69.24
C ASN A 292 -16.52 22.10 70.72
N PRO A 293 -15.25 22.40 71.10
CA PRO A 293 -13.96 22.53 70.37
C PRO A 293 -12.78 21.90 71.17
N HIS A 294 -11.60 22.22 70.74
CA HIS A 294 -10.30 22.36 71.45
C HIS A 294 -9.13 21.48 70.91
N LEU A 295 -8.22 22.25 70.36
CA LEU A 295 -6.76 22.39 70.69
C LEU A 295 -5.85 21.13 70.68
N LEU A 296 -4.81 21.20 69.93
CA LEU A 296 -3.41 21.37 70.29
C LEU A 296 -2.47 20.69 69.25
N MET A 297 -1.65 21.51 68.63
CA MET A 297 -0.21 21.41 68.53
C MET A 297 0.45 20.01 68.48
N GLY A 298 1.26 19.77 67.47
CA GLY A 298 2.28 18.74 67.48
C GLY A 298 3.10 18.71 66.18
N ALA A 299 4.15 19.53 66.16
CA ALA A 299 5.19 19.47 65.13
C ALA A 299 6.07 18.23 65.33
N GLY A 300 6.46 17.52 64.24
CA GLY A 300 7.47 16.48 64.28
C GLY A 300 7.98 16.12 62.88
N PRO A 301 9.24 15.71 62.70
CA PRO A 301 10.12 16.20 61.67
C PRO A 301 10.25 15.32 60.42
N ALA A 302 10.74 15.97 59.35
CA ALA A 302 11.13 15.40 58.07
C ALA A 302 12.02 14.17 58.15
N ARG A 303 11.60 13.07 57.52
CA ARG A 303 12.47 11.92 57.22
C ARG A 303 13.19 12.15 55.89
N ARG A 304 14.50 12.43 55.99
CA ARG A 304 15.49 12.32 54.89
C ARG A 304 15.57 10.87 54.43
N THR A 305 15.24 10.58 53.16
CA THR A 305 15.59 9.32 52.52
C THR A 305 17.05 9.37 52.09
N ARG A 306 17.87 8.52 52.68
CA ARG A 306 19.28 8.27 52.33
C ARG A 306 19.35 7.67 50.91
N ARG A 307 20.07 8.37 50.00
CA ARG A 307 20.57 7.80 48.74
C ARG A 307 21.73 6.86 49.08
N SER A 308 21.66 5.64 48.60
CA SER A 308 22.70 4.60 48.70
C SER A 308 23.91 4.94 47.81
N PRO A 309 25.16 4.85 48.30
CA PRO A 309 26.34 5.26 47.56
C PRO A 309 26.92 4.18 46.63
N ALA A 310 26.18 3.15 46.25
CA ALA A 310 26.70 2.06 45.43
C ALA A 310 26.69 2.31 43.89
N LEU A 311 25.99 3.31 43.39
CA LEU A 311 25.91 3.58 41.95
C LEU A 311 26.91 4.62 41.43
N ALA A 312 27.67 5.28 42.32
CA ALA A 312 28.68 6.27 41.92
C ALA A 312 30.05 5.66 41.58
N ARG A 313 30.29 4.38 41.84
CA ARG A 313 31.59 3.72 41.59
C ARG A 313 31.69 2.97 40.27
N LEU A 314 30.63 2.81 39.49
CA LEU A 314 30.69 2.12 38.20
C LEU A 314 30.94 3.02 37.00
N ALA A 315 30.82 4.33 37.17
CA ALA A 315 30.99 5.29 36.07
C ALA A 315 32.45 5.79 35.89
N VAL A 316 33.40 5.44 36.78
CA VAL A 316 34.79 5.90 36.73
C VAL A 316 35.71 4.81 36.16
N ALA A 317 35.29 3.54 36.05
CA ALA A 317 36.12 2.43 35.59
C ALA A 317 36.19 2.24 34.06
N LEU A 318 35.41 2.97 33.28
CA LEU A 318 35.35 2.82 31.81
C LEU A 318 36.03 3.95 31.01
N ARG A 319 36.84 4.79 31.68
CA ARG A 319 37.59 5.87 31.01
C ARG A 319 39.10 5.70 31.07
N ARG A 320 39.63 4.48 31.01
CA ARG A 320 41.08 4.28 30.74
C ARG A 320 41.21 3.07 29.81
N GLY A 321 41.26 3.31 28.50
CA GLY A 321 41.77 2.37 27.51
C GLY A 321 43.30 2.43 27.51
N PRO A 322 44.00 1.32 27.19
CA PRO A 322 45.46 1.25 27.20
C PRO A 322 46.06 1.90 25.95
N VAL A 323 47.27 2.29 26.13
CA VAL A 323 48.26 2.85 25.21
C VAL A 323 48.47 2.01 23.96
#